data_10c52cb83e1a5582737bb933fa46da7f
#
_entry.id   10c52cb83e1a5582737bb933fa46da7f
#
_cell.length_a   1.000
_cell.length_b   1.000
_cell.length_c   1.000
_cell.angle_alpha   90.00
_cell.angle_beta   90.00
_cell.angle_gamma   90.00
#
_symmetry.space_group_name_H-M   'P 1'
#
loop_
_entity.id
_entity.type
_entity.pdbx_description
1 polymer ?
#
loop_
_entity_poly.entity_id
_entity_poly.type
_entity_poly.pdbx_seq_one_letter_code
_entity_poly.pdbx_strand_id
1 'polypeptide(L)'
;VYVDDFVSLVIPTSREQLRHVSTGTMTGIHDVFPADDIDSNDPISEKKLKQLDGEYAPTKTILGFEFDGLAKTLWLEDAKRAHLLTVLHSWLRSSRTGKAGIPFKEFESIIAKLRHAFTAIPAGRGLLSPCNKMLQMKPPVVYLHRNVVLQAAVAVCCTLLRESSDAPTRCRELVSGWPDYIGVCDASSHGVGGVVVGETEACTPTVFRWEWSAEVKEAYHSGRITNSDLEMAGLLFLWLVMESVCGNLREKHVALFSDNSPTVSWVCRLATRGSLVSAHLIRALALRLKVNGTCPITPLHIAGEENSMTDIPSRLFGSEPQWLCKTNHDLLTLFNSTFPLPNQSSWTVFQLSSKISTRVTSVLLMKDFTLDE
;
A
#
# COMPACT_ATOMS: atom_id res chain seq x y z
N VAL A 1 10.36 -17.05 -20.91
CA VAL A 1 9.72 -15.75 -20.59
C VAL A 1 8.73 -15.49 -21.71
N TYR A 2 7.44 -15.48 -21.39
CA TYR A 2 6.39 -15.08 -22.34
C TYR A 2 6.26 -13.57 -22.25
N VAL A 3 6.49 -12.84 -23.32
CA VAL A 3 6.27 -11.41 -23.45
C VAL A 3 5.23 -11.22 -24.53
N ASP A 4 3.98 -10.92 -24.12
CA ASP A 4 2.86 -10.82 -25.05
C ASP A 4 2.70 -9.41 -25.65
N ASP A 5 3.15 -8.34 -24.93
CA ASP A 5 2.93 -6.96 -25.36
C ASP A 5 4.20 -6.11 -25.18
N PHE A 6 4.54 -5.34 -26.21
CA PHE A 6 5.56 -4.29 -26.16
C PHE A 6 4.90 -2.92 -26.14
N VAL A 7 5.29 -2.07 -25.20
CA VAL A 7 4.75 -0.71 -25.09
C VAL A 7 5.89 0.28 -25.18
N SER A 8 5.82 1.18 -26.18
CA SER A 8 6.75 2.29 -26.33
C SER A 8 6.11 3.61 -25.93
N LEU A 9 6.76 4.33 -25.01
CA LEU A 9 6.37 5.68 -24.61
C LEU A 9 7.36 6.66 -25.21
N VAL A 10 6.87 7.60 -26.03
CA VAL A 10 7.71 8.58 -26.73
C VAL A 10 7.17 9.98 -26.51
N ILE A 11 8.05 10.92 -26.20
CA ILE A 11 7.74 12.36 -26.26
C ILE A 11 8.20 12.83 -27.66
N PRO A 12 7.29 12.95 -28.66
CA PRO A 12 7.69 13.21 -30.02
C PRO A 12 8.03 14.69 -30.23
N THR A 13 9.14 14.93 -30.91
CA THR A 13 9.47 16.24 -31.44
C THR A 13 9.07 16.37 -32.91
N SER A 14 8.92 15.22 -33.62
CA SER A 14 8.52 15.17 -35.04
C SER A 14 7.86 13.81 -35.39
N ARG A 15 7.15 13.78 -36.54
CA ARG A 15 6.64 12.53 -37.11
C ARG A 15 7.75 11.58 -37.56
N GLU A 16 8.88 12.12 -37.97
CA GLU A 16 10.03 11.32 -38.36
C GLU A 16 10.65 10.60 -37.19
N GLN A 17 10.74 11.25 -36.01
CA GLN A 17 11.17 10.61 -34.78
C GLN A 17 10.24 9.45 -34.38
N LEU A 18 8.91 9.61 -34.49
CA LEU A 18 7.96 8.54 -34.22
C LEU A 18 8.19 7.34 -35.14
N ARG A 19 8.41 7.57 -36.45
CA ARG A 19 8.74 6.49 -37.38
C ARG A 19 10.04 5.79 -37.02
N HIS A 20 11.08 6.54 -36.67
CA HIS A 20 12.36 5.99 -36.25
C HIS A 20 12.22 5.07 -35.03
N VAL A 21 11.51 5.53 -34.01
CA VAL A 21 11.27 4.73 -32.80
C VAL A 21 10.43 3.50 -33.13
N SER A 22 9.38 3.64 -33.95
CA SER A 22 8.55 2.50 -34.35
C SER A 22 9.38 1.45 -35.11
N THR A 23 10.16 1.87 -36.11
CA THR A 23 11.03 0.97 -36.88
C THR A 23 12.07 0.31 -35.96
N GLY A 24 12.74 1.07 -35.10
CA GLY A 24 13.71 0.53 -34.16
C GLY A 24 13.10 -0.49 -33.19
N THR A 25 11.89 -0.23 -32.70
CA THR A 25 11.18 -1.18 -31.83
C THR A 25 10.85 -2.47 -32.58
N MET A 26 10.32 -2.38 -33.79
CA MET A 26 9.99 -3.56 -34.63
C MET A 26 11.26 -4.35 -34.98
N THR A 27 12.32 -3.68 -35.39
CA THR A 27 13.60 -4.34 -35.68
C THR A 27 14.13 -5.04 -34.44
N GLY A 28 14.14 -4.39 -33.29
CA GLY A 28 14.60 -5.01 -32.05
C GLY A 28 13.76 -6.20 -31.60
N ILE A 29 12.44 -6.19 -31.87
CA ILE A 29 11.59 -7.36 -31.61
C ILE A 29 11.99 -8.54 -32.50
N HIS A 30 12.19 -8.30 -33.82
CA HIS A 30 12.62 -9.34 -34.76
C HIS A 30 14.05 -9.83 -34.52
N ASP A 31 14.94 -8.97 -34.02
CA ASP A 31 16.30 -9.37 -33.65
C ASP A 31 16.32 -10.34 -32.45
N VAL A 32 15.40 -10.15 -31.50
CA VAL A 32 15.30 -11.00 -30.30
C VAL A 32 14.42 -12.22 -30.52
N PHE A 33 13.35 -12.06 -31.30
CA PHE A 33 12.37 -13.08 -31.63
C PHE A 33 12.22 -13.18 -33.15
N PRO A 34 13.16 -13.82 -33.84
CA PRO A 34 13.07 -13.97 -35.31
C PRO A 34 11.82 -14.76 -35.70
N ALA A 35 11.24 -14.43 -36.83
CA ALA A 35 10.15 -15.19 -37.39
C ALA A 35 10.61 -16.64 -37.62
N ASP A 36 9.79 -17.60 -37.21
CA ASP A 36 10.08 -19.03 -37.46
C ASP A 36 9.79 -19.33 -38.91
N ASP A 37 10.80 -19.65 -39.70
CA ASP A 37 10.70 -19.96 -41.15
C ASP A 37 9.81 -21.19 -41.41
N ILE A 38 9.60 -22.05 -40.41
CA ILE A 38 8.84 -23.29 -40.55
C ILE A 38 7.34 -23.05 -40.43
N ASP A 39 6.91 -22.21 -39.51
CA ASP A 39 5.49 -21.97 -39.18
C ASP A 39 4.97 -20.58 -39.57
N SER A 40 5.78 -19.73 -40.21
CA SER A 40 5.46 -18.33 -40.57
C SER A 40 4.87 -17.50 -39.38
N ASN A 41 5.22 -17.84 -38.15
CA ASN A 41 4.77 -17.14 -36.98
C ASN A 41 5.62 -15.88 -36.77
N ASP A 42 5.12 -14.77 -37.29
CA ASP A 42 5.71 -13.45 -36.97
C ASP A 42 5.45 -13.13 -35.50
N PRO A 43 6.48 -12.74 -34.71
CA PRO A 43 6.32 -12.28 -33.33
C PRO A 43 5.40 -11.06 -33.21
N ILE A 44 5.22 -10.34 -34.33
CA ILE A 44 4.36 -9.16 -34.40
C ILE A 44 3.02 -9.53 -35.04
N SER A 45 1.93 -9.35 -34.30
CA SER A 45 0.60 -9.62 -34.81
C SER A 45 0.15 -8.60 -35.85
N GLU A 46 0.21 -8.93 -37.15
CA GLU A 46 -0.32 -8.10 -38.23
C GLU A 46 -1.79 -7.70 -38.03
N LYS A 47 -2.61 -8.61 -37.46
CA LYS A 47 -4.01 -8.33 -37.16
C LYS A 47 -4.16 -7.18 -36.21
N LYS A 48 -3.37 -7.14 -35.14
CA LYS A 48 -3.36 -6.04 -34.16
C LYS A 48 -2.84 -4.74 -34.76
N LEU A 49 -1.78 -4.81 -35.59
CA LEU A 49 -1.27 -3.62 -36.29
C LEU A 49 -2.33 -3.03 -37.20
N LYS A 50 -3.06 -3.85 -37.98
CA LYS A 50 -4.17 -3.40 -38.82
C LYS A 50 -5.37 -2.84 -38.05
N GLN A 51 -5.49 -3.16 -36.77
CA GLN A 51 -6.46 -2.59 -35.81
C GLN A 51 -5.96 -1.34 -35.10
N LEU A 52 -4.89 -0.73 -35.58
CA LEU A 52 -4.25 0.50 -35.04
C LEU A 52 -3.57 0.32 -33.67
N ASP A 53 -3.32 -0.91 -33.20
CA ASP A 53 -2.60 -1.15 -31.95
C ASP A 53 -1.16 -0.65 -32.01
N GLY A 54 -0.54 -0.65 -33.20
CA GLY A 54 0.80 -0.09 -33.43
C GLY A 54 0.84 1.43 -33.63
N GLU A 55 -0.29 2.13 -33.68
CA GLU A 55 -0.32 3.57 -33.90
C GLU A 55 -0.05 4.34 -32.59
N TYR A 56 0.78 5.38 -32.68
CA TYR A 56 0.99 6.30 -31.57
C TYR A 56 -0.23 7.21 -31.40
N ALA A 57 -0.82 7.19 -30.22
CA ALA A 57 -1.94 8.04 -29.86
C ALA A 57 -1.73 8.62 -28.46
N PRO A 58 -2.27 9.83 -28.17
CA PRO A 58 -2.19 10.41 -26.83
C PRO A 58 -2.89 9.55 -25.76
N THR A 59 -3.99 8.88 -26.14
CA THR A 59 -4.73 7.98 -25.27
C THR A 59 -4.72 6.59 -25.86
N LYS A 60 -4.42 5.58 -25.05
CA LYS A 60 -4.30 4.19 -25.48
C LYS A 60 -4.77 3.23 -24.40
N THR A 61 -5.45 2.15 -24.83
CA THR A 61 -5.74 1.03 -23.93
C THR A 61 -4.54 0.09 -23.88
N ILE A 62 -3.98 -0.10 -22.70
CA ILE A 62 -2.81 -0.96 -22.45
C ILE A 62 -3.16 -1.90 -21.29
N LEU A 63 -3.06 -3.21 -21.51
CA LEU A 63 -3.35 -4.24 -20.49
C LEU A 63 -4.73 -4.06 -19.82
N GLY A 64 -5.69 -3.45 -20.52
CA GLY A 64 -7.03 -3.22 -20.02
C GLY A 64 -7.21 -1.99 -19.14
N PHE A 65 -6.22 -1.09 -19.17
CA PHE A 65 -6.30 0.26 -18.62
C PHE A 65 -6.25 1.26 -19.78
N GLU A 66 -7.00 2.33 -19.65
CA GLU A 66 -6.87 3.50 -20.51
C GLU A 66 -5.79 4.41 -19.93
N PHE A 67 -4.85 4.76 -20.79
CA PHE A 67 -3.69 5.58 -20.44
C PHE A 67 -3.73 6.86 -21.28
N ASP A 68 -3.70 8.01 -20.63
CA ASP A 68 -3.55 9.32 -21.24
C ASP A 68 -2.12 9.82 -21.02
N GLY A 69 -1.34 9.83 -22.10
CA GLY A 69 0.06 10.24 -22.09
C GLY A 69 0.25 11.76 -21.92
N LEU A 70 -0.74 12.58 -22.30
CA LEU A 70 -0.67 14.04 -22.13
C LEU A 70 -1.01 14.45 -20.69
N ALA A 71 -2.12 13.91 -20.16
CA ALA A 71 -2.52 14.13 -18.77
C ALA A 71 -1.66 13.34 -17.79
N LYS A 72 -0.91 12.34 -18.26
CA LYS A 72 -0.13 11.38 -17.45
C LYS A 72 -1.01 10.68 -16.40
N THR A 73 -2.17 10.21 -16.85
CA THR A 73 -3.15 9.53 -16.01
C THR A 73 -3.51 8.19 -16.60
N LEU A 74 -4.00 7.30 -15.74
CA LEU A 74 -4.56 6.01 -16.16
C LEU A 74 -5.79 5.65 -15.33
N TRP A 75 -6.68 4.86 -15.92
CA TRP A 75 -7.88 4.34 -15.28
C TRP A 75 -8.29 2.99 -15.87
N LEU A 76 -9.11 2.24 -15.15
CA LEU A 76 -9.65 0.98 -15.66
C LEU A 76 -10.64 1.25 -16.79
N GLU A 77 -10.52 0.51 -17.88
CA GLU A 77 -11.46 0.55 -19.01
C GLU A 77 -12.93 0.54 -18.52
N ASP A 78 -13.76 1.44 -19.05
CA ASP A 78 -15.12 1.67 -18.57
C ASP A 78 -16.02 0.43 -18.58
N ALA A 79 -15.90 -0.41 -19.62
CA ALA A 79 -16.67 -1.65 -19.70
C ALA A 79 -16.32 -2.63 -18.57
N LYS A 80 -15.05 -2.76 -18.22
CA LYS A 80 -14.57 -3.62 -17.14
C LYS A 80 -15.00 -3.06 -15.77
N ARG A 81 -14.90 -1.74 -15.61
CA ARG A 81 -15.34 -1.04 -14.39
C ARG A 81 -16.85 -1.22 -14.16
N ALA A 82 -17.68 -0.98 -15.20
CA ALA A 82 -19.13 -1.15 -15.12
C ALA A 82 -19.54 -2.60 -14.79
N HIS A 83 -18.87 -3.59 -15.39
CA HIS A 83 -19.09 -4.99 -15.07
C HIS A 83 -18.81 -5.29 -13.59
N LEU A 84 -17.66 -4.86 -13.07
CA LEU A 84 -17.32 -5.07 -11.65
C LEU A 84 -18.33 -4.41 -10.72
N LEU A 85 -18.70 -3.16 -10.98
CA LEU A 85 -19.70 -2.44 -10.19
C LEU A 85 -21.05 -3.16 -10.19
N THR A 86 -21.50 -3.67 -11.32
CA THR A 86 -22.76 -4.42 -11.43
C THR A 86 -22.74 -5.64 -10.52
N VAL A 87 -21.68 -6.45 -10.58
CA VAL A 87 -21.54 -7.65 -9.75
C VAL A 87 -21.47 -7.31 -8.26
N LEU A 88 -20.61 -6.37 -7.86
CA LEU A 88 -20.46 -6.00 -6.47
C LEU A 88 -21.75 -5.41 -5.87
N HIS A 89 -22.47 -4.59 -6.62
CA HIS A 89 -23.79 -4.09 -6.20
C HIS A 89 -24.83 -5.21 -6.06
N SER A 90 -24.78 -6.23 -6.92
CA SER A 90 -25.67 -7.40 -6.76
C SER A 90 -25.37 -8.16 -5.46
N TRP A 91 -24.10 -8.35 -5.14
CA TRP A 91 -23.65 -8.99 -3.89
C TRP A 91 -24.11 -8.22 -2.65
N LEU A 92 -23.92 -6.89 -2.65
CA LEU A 92 -24.34 -6.03 -1.54
C LEU A 92 -25.87 -6.03 -1.36
N ARG A 93 -26.65 -6.03 -2.46
CA ARG A 93 -28.10 -6.15 -2.40
C ARG A 93 -28.56 -7.50 -1.83
N SER A 94 -27.97 -8.58 -2.32
CA SER A 94 -28.27 -9.94 -1.83
C SER A 94 -27.89 -10.12 -0.34
N SER A 95 -26.83 -9.46 0.09
CA SER A 95 -26.42 -9.44 1.49
C SER A 95 -27.49 -8.81 2.41
N ARG A 96 -28.17 -7.74 1.97
CA ARG A 96 -29.24 -7.09 2.75
C ARG A 96 -30.47 -7.99 2.93
N THR A 97 -30.74 -8.85 1.97
CA THR A 97 -31.88 -9.79 2.04
C THR A 97 -31.56 -11.09 2.79
N GLY A 98 -30.28 -11.35 3.07
CA GLY A 98 -29.80 -12.53 3.77
C GLY A 98 -30.00 -13.87 3.04
N LYS A 99 -30.47 -13.85 1.78
CA LYS A 99 -30.95 -15.03 1.06
C LYS A 99 -29.95 -15.68 0.11
N ALA A 100 -28.95 -14.96 -0.37
CA ALA A 100 -28.05 -15.49 -1.39
C ALA A 100 -26.60 -15.54 -0.90
N GLY A 101 -25.98 -16.70 -1.11
CA GLY A 101 -24.54 -16.88 -0.98
C GLY A 101 -23.87 -16.76 -2.35
N ILE A 102 -22.62 -16.33 -2.37
CA ILE A 102 -21.80 -16.20 -3.56
C ILE A 102 -21.01 -17.50 -3.72
N PRO A 103 -21.13 -18.22 -4.86
CA PRO A 103 -20.30 -19.40 -5.13
C PRO A 103 -18.80 -19.02 -5.06
N PHE A 104 -17.99 -19.88 -4.45
CA PHE A 104 -16.55 -19.56 -4.24
C PHE A 104 -15.82 -19.25 -5.54
N LYS A 105 -16.08 -19.99 -6.63
CA LYS A 105 -15.45 -19.74 -7.95
C LYS A 105 -15.80 -18.36 -8.51
N GLU A 106 -17.03 -17.91 -8.34
CA GLU A 106 -17.46 -16.56 -8.73
C GLU A 106 -16.74 -15.52 -7.89
N PHE A 107 -16.72 -15.70 -6.56
CA PHE A 107 -16.01 -14.82 -5.65
C PHE A 107 -14.52 -14.71 -6.01
N GLU A 108 -13.83 -15.84 -6.20
CA GLU A 108 -12.42 -15.90 -6.59
C GLU A 108 -12.16 -15.15 -7.91
N SER A 109 -12.98 -15.36 -8.93
CA SER A 109 -12.86 -14.70 -10.24
C SER A 109 -13.01 -13.18 -10.12
N ILE A 110 -13.99 -12.70 -9.36
CA ILE A 110 -14.23 -11.27 -9.18
C ILE A 110 -13.12 -10.63 -8.35
N ILE A 111 -12.62 -11.29 -7.29
CA ILE A 111 -11.49 -10.76 -6.52
C ILE A 111 -10.21 -10.70 -7.36
N ALA A 112 -9.98 -11.65 -8.26
CA ALA A 112 -8.85 -11.59 -9.20
C ALA A 112 -8.96 -10.36 -10.14
N LYS A 113 -10.14 -10.10 -10.69
CA LYS A 113 -10.41 -8.90 -11.51
C LYS A 113 -10.24 -7.60 -10.70
N LEU A 114 -10.68 -7.58 -9.44
CA LEU A 114 -10.48 -6.42 -8.55
C LEU A 114 -8.99 -6.19 -8.24
N ARG A 115 -8.21 -7.25 -8.03
CA ARG A 115 -6.74 -7.13 -7.85
C ARG A 115 -6.08 -6.51 -9.08
N HIS A 116 -6.54 -6.89 -10.28
CA HIS A 116 -6.08 -6.26 -11.52
C HIS A 116 -6.50 -4.79 -11.57
N ALA A 117 -7.79 -4.48 -11.39
CA ALA A 117 -8.29 -3.12 -11.39
C ALA A 117 -7.55 -2.20 -10.40
N PHE A 118 -7.24 -2.72 -9.21
CA PHE A 118 -6.53 -1.98 -8.15
C PHE A 118 -5.01 -1.86 -8.38
N THR A 119 -4.50 -2.34 -9.51
CA THR A 119 -3.16 -1.96 -9.97
C THR A 119 -3.12 -0.47 -10.33
N ALA A 120 -4.22 0.05 -10.89
CA ALA A 120 -4.34 1.46 -11.24
C ALA A 120 -4.88 2.35 -10.10
N ILE A 121 -5.18 1.79 -8.94
CA ILE A 121 -5.69 2.56 -7.79
C ILE A 121 -4.69 2.41 -6.64
N PRO A 122 -3.93 3.46 -6.29
CA PRO A 122 -2.97 3.41 -5.19
C PRO A 122 -3.61 2.91 -3.90
N ALA A 123 -2.89 2.06 -3.18
CA ALA A 123 -3.33 1.39 -1.95
C ALA A 123 -4.58 0.47 -2.07
N GLY A 124 -5.27 0.44 -3.21
CA GLY A 124 -6.51 -0.34 -3.39
C GLY A 124 -6.36 -1.83 -3.07
N ARG A 125 -5.20 -2.42 -3.38
CA ARG A 125 -4.92 -3.84 -3.07
C ARG A 125 -5.02 -4.17 -1.57
N GLY A 126 -4.62 -3.24 -0.70
CA GLY A 126 -4.69 -3.43 0.76
C GLY A 126 -6.12 -3.54 1.28
N LEU A 127 -7.06 -2.91 0.59
CA LEU A 127 -8.48 -2.95 0.94
C LEU A 127 -9.11 -4.31 0.65
N LEU A 128 -8.47 -5.16 -0.16
CA LEU A 128 -8.89 -6.54 -0.43
C LEU A 128 -8.42 -7.53 0.65
N SER A 129 -7.74 -7.09 1.71
CA SER A 129 -7.26 -7.98 2.77
C SER A 129 -8.33 -8.93 3.33
N PRO A 130 -9.57 -8.49 3.66
CA PRO A 130 -10.63 -9.40 4.12
C PRO A 130 -11.06 -10.41 3.06
N CYS A 131 -11.06 -10.00 1.77
CA CYS A 131 -11.35 -10.89 0.65
C CYS A 131 -10.24 -11.95 0.48
N ASN A 132 -8.98 -11.55 0.64
CA ASN A 132 -7.84 -12.46 0.57
C ASN A 132 -7.91 -13.54 1.65
N LYS A 133 -8.33 -13.18 2.87
CA LYS A 133 -8.55 -14.15 3.94
C LYS A 133 -9.63 -15.16 3.58
N MET A 134 -10.74 -14.69 3.00
CA MET A 134 -11.82 -15.57 2.53
C MET A 134 -11.35 -16.53 1.43
N LEU A 135 -10.49 -16.05 0.50
CA LEU A 135 -9.88 -16.92 -0.52
C LEU A 135 -8.97 -18.01 0.07
N GLN A 136 -8.29 -17.74 1.17
CA GLN A 136 -7.46 -18.75 1.87
C GLN A 136 -8.31 -19.83 2.52
N MET A 137 -9.47 -19.46 3.10
CA MET A 137 -10.40 -20.39 3.76
C MET A 137 -11.14 -21.30 2.79
N LYS A 138 -11.29 -20.90 1.52
CA LYS A 138 -11.96 -21.66 0.44
C LYS A 138 -13.33 -22.23 0.82
N PRO A 139 -14.26 -21.46 1.42
CA PRO A 139 -15.58 -21.97 1.71
C PRO A 139 -16.33 -22.25 0.39
N PRO A 140 -17.20 -23.24 0.31
CA PRO A 140 -17.94 -23.52 -0.93
C PRO A 140 -18.85 -22.36 -1.35
N VAL A 141 -19.33 -21.60 -0.36
CA VAL A 141 -20.20 -20.43 -0.55
C VAL A 141 -19.78 -19.31 0.41
N VAL A 142 -19.68 -18.09 -0.07
CA VAL A 142 -19.37 -16.89 0.72
C VAL A 142 -20.66 -16.12 1.04
N TYR A 143 -20.90 -15.87 2.32
CA TYR A 143 -22.06 -15.12 2.80
C TYR A 143 -21.64 -13.76 3.36
N LEU A 144 -21.85 -12.68 2.61
CA LEU A 144 -21.44 -11.33 3.03
C LEU A 144 -22.18 -10.88 4.31
N HIS A 145 -23.47 -11.19 4.45
CA HIS A 145 -24.27 -10.81 5.62
C HIS A 145 -23.77 -11.42 6.94
N ARG A 146 -22.95 -12.48 6.88
CA ARG A 146 -22.34 -13.10 8.05
C ARG A 146 -20.98 -12.53 8.41
N ASN A 147 -20.46 -11.63 7.59
CA ASN A 147 -19.13 -11.04 7.76
C ASN A 147 -19.15 -9.55 7.43
N VAL A 148 -19.39 -8.73 8.45
CA VAL A 148 -19.50 -7.27 8.33
C VAL A 148 -18.25 -6.66 7.73
N VAL A 149 -17.06 -7.16 8.11
CA VAL A 149 -15.77 -6.65 7.59
C VAL A 149 -15.64 -6.93 6.10
N LEU A 150 -16.04 -8.13 5.64
CA LEU A 150 -16.02 -8.47 4.22
C LEU A 150 -17.05 -7.63 3.44
N GLN A 151 -18.24 -7.44 4.00
CA GLN A 151 -19.28 -6.59 3.42
C GLN A 151 -18.80 -5.14 3.26
N ALA A 152 -18.18 -4.58 4.30
CA ALA A 152 -17.58 -3.25 4.26
C ALA A 152 -16.44 -3.16 3.23
N ALA A 153 -15.59 -4.19 3.12
CA ALA A 153 -14.55 -4.22 2.10
C ALA A 153 -15.14 -4.17 0.68
N VAL A 154 -16.19 -4.94 0.40
CA VAL A 154 -16.87 -4.92 -0.91
C VAL A 154 -17.51 -3.55 -1.18
N ALA A 155 -18.11 -2.92 -0.17
CA ALA A 155 -18.69 -1.57 -0.31
C ALA A 155 -17.61 -0.53 -0.65
N VAL A 156 -16.46 -0.56 0.03
CA VAL A 156 -15.31 0.31 -0.27
C VAL A 156 -14.80 0.09 -1.69
N CYS A 157 -14.73 -1.17 -2.16
CA CYS A 157 -14.37 -1.46 -3.56
C CYS A 157 -15.33 -0.79 -4.56
N CYS A 158 -16.64 -0.77 -4.28
CA CYS A 158 -17.60 -0.07 -5.13
C CYS A 158 -17.36 1.44 -5.16
N THR A 159 -17.05 2.04 -4.02
CA THR A 159 -16.74 3.47 -3.90
C THR A 159 -15.50 3.82 -4.72
N LEU A 160 -14.41 3.08 -4.54
CA LEU A 160 -13.16 3.32 -5.26
C LEU A 160 -13.30 3.17 -6.77
N LEU A 161 -14.03 2.16 -7.24
CA LEU A 161 -14.28 1.97 -8.67
C LEU A 161 -15.13 3.11 -9.26
N ARG A 162 -16.03 3.72 -8.50
CA ARG A 162 -16.79 4.89 -8.94
C ARG A 162 -15.91 6.13 -8.99
N GLU A 163 -15.21 6.42 -7.91
CA GLU A 163 -14.33 7.59 -7.81
C GLU A 163 -13.21 7.58 -8.84
N SER A 164 -12.70 6.41 -9.22
CA SER A 164 -11.63 6.31 -10.23
C SER A 164 -12.05 6.76 -11.63
N SER A 165 -13.37 6.92 -11.91
CA SER A 165 -13.88 7.52 -13.13
C SER A 165 -13.73 9.04 -13.15
N ASP A 166 -14.02 9.65 -12.00
CA ASP A 166 -14.08 11.10 -11.88
C ASP A 166 -12.70 11.71 -11.59
N ALA A 167 -11.82 10.91 -10.97
CA ALA A 167 -10.45 11.25 -10.64
C ALA A 167 -9.49 10.12 -11.08
N PRO A 168 -9.06 10.12 -12.36
CA PRO A 168 -8.08 9.15 -12.84
C PRO A 168 -6.78 9.22 -12.05
N THR A 169 -6.14 8.08 -11.84
CA THR A 169 -4.89 8.00 -11.11
C THR A 169 -3.75 8.60 -11.93
N ARG A 170 -2.97 9.46 -11.34
CA ARG A 170 -1.79 10.03 -11.98
C ARG A 170 -0.66 9.00 -12.00
N CYS A 171 0.11 8.94 -13.08
CA CYS A 171 1.25 8.03 -13.17
C CYS A 171 2.25 8.22 -12.02
N ARG A 172 2.42 9.44 -11.54
CA ARG A 172 3.27 9.75 -10.39
C ARG A 172 2.82 9.04 -9.11
N GLU A 173 1.53 8.79 -8.95
CA GLU A 173 0.98 8.08 -7.79
C GLU A 173 1.26 6.56 -7.83
N LEU A 174 1.81 6.04 -8.93
CA LEU A 174 2.10 4.61 -9.13
C LEU A 174 3.60 4.30 -9.23
N VAL A 175 4.42 5.33 -9.44
CA VAL A 175 5.87 5.17 -9.63
C VAL A 175 6.59 5.68 -8.40
N SER A 176 7.41 4.82 -7.79
CA SER A 176 8.27 5.22 -6.69
C SER A 176 9.35 6.20 -7.18
N GLY A 177 9.62 7.22 -6.36
CA GLY A 177 10.67 8.21 -6.58
C GLY A 177 11.62 8.26 -5.38
N TRP A 178 12.51 9.25 -5.36
CA TRP A 178 13.28 9.58 -4.16
C TRP A 178 12.32 9.97 -3.02
N PRO A 179 12.54 9.49 -1.79
CA PRO A 179 11.65 9.79 -0.68
C PRO A 179 11.77 11.26 -0.26
N ASP A 180 10.63 11.95 -0.20
CA ASP A 180 10.52 13.26 0.44
C ASP A 180 10.61 13.12 1.97
N TYR A 181 10.17 11.98 2.51
CA TYR A 181 10.14 11.67 3.94
C TYR A 181 10.59 10.24 4.20
N ILE A 182 11.30 10.06 5.29
CA ILE A 182 11.77 8.77 5.78
C ILE A 182 11.21 8.55 7.18
N GLY A 183 10.61 7.40 7.41
CA GLY A 183 10.18 6.94 8.71
C GLY A 183 10.85 5.61 9.05
N VAL A 184 11.28 5.47 10.29
CA VAL A 184 11.83 4.21 10.82
C VAL A 184 11.08 3.86 12.09
N CYS A 185 10.70 2.60 12.29
CA CYS A 185 10.06 2.15 13.52
C CYS A 185 10.56 0.78 13.98
N ASP A 186 10.37 0.55 15.26
CA ASP A 186 10.57 -0.72 15.93
C ASP A 186 9.45 -0.94 16.95
N ALA A 187 9.07 -2.20 17.15
CA ALA A 187 8.10 -2.59 18.17
C ALA A 187 8.63 -3.74 19.04
N SER A 188 8.66 -3.51 20.33
CA SER A 188 9.00 -4.50 21.34
C SER A 188 7.73 -5.05 22.01
N SER A 189 7.90 -6.04 22.93
CA SER A 189 6.82 -6.49 23.83
C SER A 189 6.32 -5.39 24.78
N HIS A 190 7.06 -4.28 24.95
CA HIS A 190 6.76 -3.21 25.88
C HIS A 190 6.06 -2.01 25.22
N GLY A 191 6.47 -1.70 24.01
CA GLY A 191 5.96 -0.52 23.31
C GLY A 191 6.46 -0.42 21.88
N VAL A 192 6.16 0.71 21.26
CA VAL A 192 6.59 1.08 19.92
C VAL A 192 7.36 2.38 19.99
N GLY A 193 8.38 2.50 19.15
CA GLY A 193 9.14 3.71 18.94
C GLY A 193 9.46 3.95 17.48
N GLY A 194 9.71 5.19 17.12
CA GLY A 194 10.10 5.50 15.77
C GLY A 194 10.57 6.93 15.59
N VAL A 195 11.13 7.17 14.42
CA VAL A 195 11.62 8.48 14.00
C VAL A 195 11.09 8.85 12.64
N VAL A 196 10.91 10.15 12.43
CA VAL A 196 10.51 10.74 11.14
C VAL A 196 11.52 11.83 10.80
N VAL A 197 12.03 11.77 9.56
CA VAL A 197 12.89 12.81 8.99
C VAL A 197 12.42 13.16 7.59
N GLY A 198 12.62 14.39 7.17
CA GLY A 198 12.29 14.87 5.84
C GLY A 198 13.48 15.57 5.20
N GLU A 199 13.51 15.61 3.89
CA GLU A 199 14.55 16.27 3.11
C GLU A 199 14.43 17.80 3.18
N THR A 200 13.27 18.32 3.53
CA THR A 200 12.98 19.76 3.58
C THR A 200 12.78 20.27 5.01
N GLU A 201 13.02 21.56 5.22
CA GLU A 201 12.74 22.23 6.51
C GLU A 201 11.27 22.15 6.96
N ALA A 202 10.38 21.72 6.07
CA ALA A 202 8.96 21.53 6.36
C ALA A 202 8.66 20.36 7.31
N CYS A 203 9.62 19.44 7.50
CA CYS A 203 9.48 18.32 8.43
C CYS A 203 10.56 18.38 9.49
N THR A 204 10.20 18.81 10.68
CA THR A 204 11.13 18.79 11.81
C THR A 204 11.45 17.34 12.20
N PRO A 205 12.73 16.96 12.33
CA PRO A 205 13.12 15.63 12.77
C PRO A 205 12.46 15.29 14.11
N THR A 206 11.74 14.20 14.10
CA THR A 206 10.81 13.87 15.18
C THR A 206 11.00 12.43 15.66
N VAL A 207 11.04 12.25 16.96
CA VAL A 207 10.99 10.94 17.60
C VAL A 207 9.65 10.77 18.30
N PHE A 208 9.11 9.56 18.30
CA PHE A 208 7.92 9.21 19.06
C PHE A 208 8.11 7.88 19.80
N ARG A 209 7.30 7.70 20.84
CA ARG A 209 7.19 6.43 21.57
C ARG A 209 5.79 6.24 22.11
N TRP A 210 5.39 5.00 22.26
CA TRP A 210 4.11 4.65 22.87
C TRP A 210 4.21 3.31 23.60
N GLU A 211 3.83 3.27 24.87
CA GLU A 211 3.77 2.05 25.65
C GLU A 211 2.49 1.28 25.33
N TRP A 212 2.61 -0.04 25.12
CA TRP A 212 1.44 -0.89 24.94
C TRP A 212 0.56 -0.91 26.20
N SER A 213 -0.76 -0.90 26.01
CA SER A 213 -1.69 -1.10 27.11
C SER A 213 -1.51 -2.50 27.73
N ALA A 214 -1.91 -2.65 28.99
CA ALA A 214 -1.87 -3.95 29.66
C ALA A 214 -2.57 -5.05 28.84
N GLU A 215 -3.67 -4.71 28.18
CA GLU A 215 -4.44 -5.62 27.34
C GLU A 215 -3.68 -6.08 26.08
N VAL A 216 -2.91 -5.20 25.43
CA VAL A 216 -2.03 -5.58 24.31
C VAL A 216 -0.91 -6.48 24.80
N LYS A 217 -0.28 -6.14 25.93
CA LYS A 217 0.77 -6.96 26.53
C LYS A 217 0.25 -8.37 26.88
N GLU A 218 -0.96 -8.47 27.46
CA GLU A 218 -1.61 -9.75 27.75
C GLU A 218 -1.93 -10.53 26.46
N ALA A 219 -2.44 -9.86 25.42
CA ALA A 219 -2.72 -10.49 24.14
C ALA A 219 -1.44 -11.04 23.48
N TYR A 220 -0.33 -10.34 23.61
CA TYR A 220 0.98 -10.79 23.14
C TYR A 220 1.49 -11.99 23.93
N HIS A 221 1.48 -11.94 25.27
CA HIS A 221 1.94 -13.04 26.13
C HIS A 221 1.08 -14.30 26.00
N SER A 222 -0.22 -14.15 25.73
CA SER A 222 -1.11 -15.28 25.46
C SER A 222 -1.01 -15.84 24.04
N GLY A 223 -0.20 -15.25 23.17
CA GLY A 223 -0.04 -15.66 21.78
C GLY A 223 -1.22 -15.29 20.86
N ARG A 224 -2.16 -14.47 21.31
CA ARG A 224 -3.27 -13.95 20.48
C ARG A 224 -2.78 -13.01 19.39
N ILE A 225 -1.72 -12.27 19.65
CA ILE A 225 -1.00 -11.43 18.70
C ILE A 225 0.48 -11.82 18.68
N THR A 226 1.11 -11.64 17.53
CA THR A 226 2.53 -12.00 17.31
C THR A 226 3.42 -10.77 17.32
N ASN A 227 4.75 -10.97 17.38
CA ASN A 227 5.70 -9.87 17.21
C ASN A 227 5.48 -9.12 15.89
N SER A 228 5.26 -9.84 14.80
CA SER A 228 5.00 -9.21 13.49
C SER A 228 3.69 -8.40 13.47
N ASP A 229 2.70 -8.73 14.33
CA ASP A 229 1.50 -7.90 14.48
C ASP A 229 1.81 -6.61 15.22
N LEU A 230 2.67 -6.65 16.25
CA LEU A 230 3.17 -5.47 16.96
C LEU A 230 3.98 -4.57 16.02
N GLU A 231 4.87 -5.14 15.23
CA GLU A 231 5.65 -4.42 14.23
C GLU A 231 4.77 -3.76 13.15
N MET A 232 3.76 -4.46 12.67
CA MET A 232 2.80 -3.88 11.73
C MET A 232 1.99 -2.75 12.36
N ALA A 233 1.63 -2.87 13.65
CA ALA A 233 1.00 -1.80 14.40
C ALA A 233 1.96 -0.61 14.58
N GLY A 234 3.24 -0.88 14.84
CA GLY A 234 4.30 0.13 14.89
C GLY A 234 4.40 0.94 13.62
N LEU A 235 4.36 0.27 12.46
CA LEU A 235 4.40 0.92 11.17
C LEU A 235 3.14 1.77 10.90
N LEU A 236 1.97 1.33 11.37
CA LEU A 236 0.75 2.15 11.31
C LEU A 236 0.84 3.37 12.23
N PHE A 237 1.42 3.24 13.44
CA PHE A 237 1.70 4.39 14.31
C PHE A 237 2.64 5.38 13.63
N LEU A 238 3.74 4.90 13.06
CA LEU A 238 4.69 5.72 12.31
C LEU A 238 3.97 6.53 11.21
N TRP A 239 3.10 5.86 10.43
CA TRP A 239 2.34 6.54 9.39
C TRP A 239 1.45 7.66 9.95
N LEU A 240 0.73 7.41 11.04
CA LEU A 240 -0.16 8.40 11.67
C LEU A 240 0.64 9.58 12.28
N VAL A 241 1.85 9.33 12.78
CA VAL A 241 2.77 10.38 13.20
C VAL A 241 3.21 11.22 12.00
N MET A 242 3.60 10.58 10.89
CA MET A 242 4.00 11.29 9.66
C MET A 242 2.88 12.19 9.13
N GLU A 243 1.63 11.72 9.13
CA GLU A 243 0.47 12.56 8.76
C GLU A 243 0.35 13.82 9.64
N SER A 244 0.77 13.72 10.89
CA SER A 244 0.67 14.83 11.83
C SER A 244 1.85 15.80 11.76
N VAL A 245 3.07 15.31 11.46
CA VAL A 245 4.29 16.12 11.50
C VAL A 245 4.76 16.60 10.13
N CYS A 246 4.45 15.87 9.05
CA CYS A 246 4.86 16.22 7.70
C CYS A 246 3.81 17.09 6.96
N GLY A 247 2.64 17.30 7.56
CA GLY A 247 1.57 18.09 6.95
C GLY A 247 0.95 17.41 5.73
N ASN A 248 1.03 18.02 4.54
CA ASN A 248 0.43 17.48 3.34
C ASN A 248 1.32 16.40 2.69
N LEU A 249 0.90 15.15 2.81
CA LEU A 249 1.58 13.99 2.19
C LEU A 249 1.11 13.70 0.75
N ARG A 250 0.20 14.51 0.21
CA ARG A 250 -0.32 14.30 -1.15
C ARG A 250 0.81 14.38 -2.17
N GLU A 251 0.88 13.37 -3.04
CA GLU A 251 1.91 13.23 -4.07
C GLU A 251 3.35 13.18 -3.53
N LYS A 252 3.52 12.90 -2.22
CA LYS A 252 4.83 12.73 -1.60
C LYS A 252 5.26 11.29 -1.59
N HIS A 253 6.54 11.05 -1.85
CA HIS A 253 7.18 9.75 -1.73
C HIS A 253 7.67 9.55 -0.30
N VAL A 254 7.33 8.40 0.28
CA VAL A 254 7.67 8.06 1.66
C VAL A 254 8.39 6.72 1.70
N ALA A 255 9.56 6.69 2.31
CA ALA A 255 10.25 5.44 2.66
C ALA A 255 9.94 5.07 4.11
N LEU A 256 9.57 3.81 4.34
CA LEU A 256 9.29 3.27 5.68
C LEU A 256 10.22 2.10 5.97
N PHE A 257 10.97 2.18 7.05
CA PHE A 257 11.92 1.16 7.45
C PHE A 257 11.41 0.40 8.69
N SER A 258 11.61 -0.91 8.69
CA SER A 258 11.43 -1.80 9.83
C SER A 258 12.44 -2.95 9.73
N ASP A 259 12.89 -3.49 10.84
CA ASP A 259 13.75 -4.68 10.88
C ASP A 259 12.96 -5.99 10.80
N ASN A 260 11.63 -5.93 10.78
CA ASN A 260 10.75 -7.07 10.63
C ASN A 260 10.47 -7.39 9.15
N SER A 261 11.20 -8.33 8.56
CA SER A 261 11.04 -8.73 7.16
C SER A 261 9.60 -9.14 6.78
N PRO A 262 8.82 -9.86 7.62
CA PRO A 262 7.40 -10.09 7.37
C PRO A 262 6.60 -8.80 7.19
N THR A 263 6.75 -7.82 8.08
CA THR A 263 6.06 -6.54 8.03
C THR A 263 6.38 -5.78 6.74
N VAL A 264 7.67 -5.66 6.39
CA VAL A 264 8.12 -5.06 5.13
C VAL A 264 7.46 -5.74 3.92
N SER A 265 7.51 -7.09 3.88
CA SER A 265 6.89 -7.86 2.80
C SER A 265 5.37 -7.66 2.71
N TRP A 266 4.68 -7.54 3.85
CA TRP A 266 3.23 -7.30 3.89
C TRP A 266 2.87 -5.91 3.36
N VAL A 267 3.63 -4.91 3.73
CA VAL A 267 3.41 -3.53 3.27
C VAL A 267 3.74 -3.40 1.78
N CYS A 268 4.83 -4.00 1.28
CA CYS A 268 5.13 -4.07 -0.14
C CYS A 268 3.98 -4.62 -0.98
N ARG A 269 3.32 -5.66 -0.48
CA ARG A 269 2.23 -6.34 -1.19
C ARG A 269 0.86 -5.77 -0.84
N LEU A 270 0.78 -4.94 0.20
CA LEU A 270 -0.47 -4.55 0.86
C LEU A 270 -1.36 -5.76 1.17
N ALA A 271 -0.74 -6.84 1.62
CA ALA A 271 -1.42 -8.10 1.92
C ALA A 271 -0.61 -8.95 2.90
N THR A 272 -1.29 -9.66 3.79
CA THR A 272 -0.68 -10.62 4.73
C THR A 272 -0.98 -12.06 4.35
N ARG A 273 -0.17 -12.98 4.88
CA ARG A 273 -0.47 -14.41 4.87
C ARG A 273 -0.64 -14.86 6.33
N GLY A 274 -1.83 -15.31 6.69
CA GLY A 274 -2.09 -15.96 7.96
C GLY A 274 -2.58 -15.07 9.11
N SER A 275 -2.01 -13.88 9.34
CA SER A 275 -2.46 -13.00 10.42
C SER A 275 -3.71 -12.20 10.03
N LEU A 276 -4.77 -12.37 10.80
CA LEU A 276 -5.99 -11.57 10.66
C LEU A 276 -5.79 -10.16 11.21
N VAL A 277 -5.07 -10.03 12.32
CA VAL A 277 -4.73 -8.76 12.96
C VAL A 277 -3.95 -7.89 11.98
N SER A 278 -2.84 -8.40 11.42
CA SER A 278 -2.05 -7.66 10.43
C SER A 278 -2.84 -7.36 9.15
N ALA A 279 -3.80 -8.20 8.75
CA ALA A 279 -4.69 -7.90 7.62
C ALA A 279 -5.54 -6.65 7.87
N HIS A 280 -6.02 -6.46 9.10
CA HIS A 280 -6.77 -5.26 9.49
C HIS A 280 -5.88 -4.03 9.60
N LEU A 281 -4.68 -4.16 10.15
CA LEU A 281 -3.69 -3.07 10.23
C LEU A 281 -3.28 -2.58 8.84
N ILE A 282 -3.03 -3.50 7.89
CA ILE A 282 -2.74 -3.15 6.49
C ILE A 282 -3.93 -2.46 5.82
N ARG A 283 -5.15 -2.93 6.09
CA ARG A 283 -6.35 -2.26 5.56
C ARG A 283 -6.47 -0.83 6.11
N ALA A 284 -6.22 -0.62 7.40
CA ALA A 284 -6.20 0.70 8.00
C ALA A 284 -5.14 1.61 7.35
N LEU A 285 -3.91 1.10 7.17
CA LEU A 285 -2.85 1.81 6.45
C LEU A 285 -3.28 2.14 5.02
N ALA A 286 -3.80 1.17 4.27
CA ALA A 286 -4.23 1.38 2.89
C ALA A 286 -5.32 2.45 2.74
N LEU A 287 -6.27 2.50 3.68
CA LEU A 287 -7.28 3.57 3.72
C LEU A 287 -6.64 4.94 3.96
N ARG A 288 -5.69 5.04 4.87
CA ARG A 288 -4.97 6.30 5.13
C ARG A 288 -4.15 6.75 3.92
N LEU A 289 -3.43 5.83 3.26
CA LEU A 289 -2.69 6.12 2.03
C LEU A 289 -3.62 6.67 0.94
N LYS A 290 -4.81 6.07 0.77
CA LYS A 290 -5.79 6.52 -0.21
C LYS A 290 -6.36 7.89 0.12
N VAL A 291 -6.72 8.13 1.39
CA VAL A 291 -7.26 9.43 1.84
C VAL A 291 -6.25 10.56 1.63
N ASN A 292 -4.98 10.30 1.91
CA ASN A 292 -3.92 11.31 1.75
C ASN A 292 -3.49 11.50 0.28
N GLY A 293 -3.86 10.60 -0.63
CA GLY A 293 -3.42 10.67 -2.03
C GLY A 293 -1.90 10.64 -2.17
N THR A 294 -1.23 9.88 -1.30
CA THR A 294 0.24 9.73 -1.32
C THR A 294 0.69 8.89 -2.49
N CYS A 295 1.92 9.13 -2.96
CA CYS A 295 2.63 8.21 -3.85
C CYS A 295 2.82 6.84 -3.17
N PRO A 296 3.18 5.80 -3.91
CA PRO A 296 3.48 4.51 -3.31
C PRO A 296 4.53 4.66 -2.21
N ILE A 297 4.24 4.11 -1.04
CA ILE A 297 5.25 3.99 0.00
C ILE A 297 6.29 2.96 -0.44
N THR A 298 7.54 3.21 -0.09
CA THR A 298 8.65 2.29 -0.31
C THR A 298 9.04 1.65 1.03
N PRO A 299 8.49 0.46 1.38
CA PRO A 299 8.89 -0.24 2.58
C PRO A 299 10.25 -0.89 2.37
N LEU A 300 11.15 -0.67 3.30
CA LEU A 300 12.54 -1.13 3.26
C LEU A 300 12.90 -1.87 4.55
N HIS A 301 13.72 -2.88 4.41
CA HIS A 301 14.27 -3.59 5.56
C HIS A 301 15.56 -2.90 6.02
N ILE A 302 15.68 -2.70 7.33
CA ILE A 302 16.91 -2.29 8.00
C ILE A 302 17.37 -3.45 8.89
N ALA A 303 18.69 -3.69 8.98
CA ALA A 303 19.18 -4.68 9.91
C ALA A 303 18.95 -4.22 11.36
N GLY A 304 18.57 -5.14 12.25
CA GLY A 304 18.30 -4.78 13.66
C GLY A 304 19.48 -4.10 14.34
N GLU A 305 20.73 -4.47 13.99
CA GLU A 305 21.95 -3.82 14.48
C GLU A 305 22.06 -2.36 14.05
N GLU A 306 21.46 -1.99 12.92
CA GLU A 306 21.45 -0.62 12.39
C GLU A 306 20.23 0.18 12.86
N ASN A 307 19.25 -0.47 13.49
CA ASN A 307 17.99 0.14 13.93
C ASN A 307 18.06 0.78 15.33
N SER A 308 19.25 1.15 15.81
CA SER A 308 19.49 1.68 17.15
C SER A 308 18.66 2.94 17.48
N MET A 309 18.31 3.75 16.48
CA MET A 309 17.49 4.96 16.70
C MET A 309 16.06 4.64 17.17
N THR A 310 15.49 3.50 16.80
CA THR A 310 14.12 3.13 17.17
C THR A 310 14.06 2.11 18.30
N ASP A 311 15.13 1.36 18.52
CA ASP A 311 15.31 0.48 19.68
C ASP A 311 15.17 1.22 21.01
N ILE A 312 15.77 2.42 21.10
CA ILE A 312 15.71 3.25 22.29
C ILE A 312 14.26 3.61 22.67
N PRO A 313 13.46 4.26 21.81
CA PRO A 313 12.10 4.63 22.16
C PRO A 313 11.13 3.45 22.28
N SER A 314 11.34 2.33 21.59
CA SER A 314 10.48 1.15 21.68
C SER A 314 10.66 0.34 22.98
N ARG A 315 11.82 0.43 23.62
CA ARG A 315 12.20 -0.35 24.81
C ARG A 315 12.21 0.44 26.11
N LEU A 316 12.01 1.75 26.07
CA LEU A 316 12.09 2.63 27.25
C LEU A 316 11.06 2.35 28.35
N PHE A 317 10.13 1.46 28.12
CA PHE A 317 9.11 1.03 29.08
C PHE A 317 9.49 -0.24 29.84
N GLY A 318 10.67 -0.80 29.52
CA GLY A 318 11.20 -1.97 30.22
C GLY A 318 11.73 -1.66 31.61
N SER A 319 11.83 -2.69 32.44
CA SER A 319 12.38 -2.61 33.80
C SER A 319 13.92 -2.56 33.86
N GLU A 320 14.58 -2.52 32.73
CA GLU A 320 16.04 -2.54 32.63
C GLU A 320 16.65 -1.19 33.07
N PRO A 321 17.60 -1.17 34.04
CA PRO A 321 18.16 0.06 34.60
C PRO A 321 18.89 0.96 33.61
N GLN A 322 19.37 0.41 32.50
CA GLN A 322 20.16 1.11 31.48
C GLN A 322 19.29 2.05 30.60
N TRP A 323 17.98 1.92 30.66
CA TRP A 323 17.02 2.70 29.86
C TRP A 323 16.23 3.71 30.68
N LEU A 324 16.93 4.57 31.44
CA LEU A 324 16.34 5.52 32.39
C LEU A 324 15.69 6.77 31.75
N CYS A 325 15.16 6.69 30.54
CA CYS A 325 14.40 7.81 29.98
C CYS A 325 12.94 7.78 30.45
N LYS A 326 12.68 8.33 31.61
CA LYS A 326 11.33 8.38 32.19
C LYS A 326 10.44 9.44 31.53
N THR A 327 11.06 10.55 31.11
CA THR A 327 10.36 11.69 30.53
C THR A 327 10.71 11.89 29.05
N ASN A 328 9.90 12.68 28.34
CA ASN A 328 10.22 13.10 26.98
C ASN A 328 11.47 13.99 26.92
N HIS A 329 11.77 14.71 28.01
CA HIS A 329 12.98 15.50 28.11
C HIS A 329 14.24 14.61 28.15
N ASP A 330 14.20 13.53 28.95
CA ASP A 330 15.30 12.56 28.99
C ASP A 330 15.54 11.92 27.62
N LEU A 331 14.44 11.57 26.91
CA LEU A 331 14.52 11.03 25.56
C LEU A 331 15.18 12.02 24.60
N LEU A 332 14.77 13.28 24.62
CA LEU A 332 15.38 14.32 23.76
C LEU A 332 16.85 14.55 24.08
N THR A 333 17.21 14.58 25.35
CA THR A 333 18.61 14.75 25.78
C THR A 333 19.46 13.60 25.25
N LEU A 334 18.98 12.36 25.39
CA LEU A 334 19.65 11.17 24.87
C LEU A 334 19.75 11.21 23.36
N PHE A 335 18.65 11.51 22.65
CA PHE A 335 18.62 11.54 21.19
C PHE A 335 19.56 12.60 20.61
N ASN A 336 19.53 13.82 21.12
CA ASN A 336 20.40 14.90 20.65
C ASN A 336 21.89 14.60 20.90
N SER A 337 22.21 13.87 21.96
CA SER A 337 23.59 13.48 22.26
C SER A 337 24.06 12.26 21.42
N THR A 338 23.18 11.29 21.18
CA THR A 338 23.54 10.02 20.50
C THR A 338 23.43 10.15 18.99
N PHE A 339 22.44 10.87 18.50
CA PHE A 339 22.13 11.05 17.08
C PHE A 339 22.08 12.54 16.71
N PRO A 340 23.21 13.24 16.76
CA PRO A 340 23.24 14.67 16.47
C PRO A 340 22.83 14.95 15.03
N LEU A 341 21.93 15.92 14.85
CA LEU A 341 21.48 16.37 13.55
C LEU A 341 22.46 17.41 12.96
N PRO A 342 22.56 17.50 11.62
CA PRO A 342 23.35 18.52 10.98
C PRO A 342 22.81 19.94 11.29
N ASN A 343 23.65 20.97 11.07
CA ASN A 343 23.27 22.39 11.16
C ASN A 343 22.67 22.85 12.49
N GLN A 344 23.10 22.24 13.62
CA GLN A 344 22.59 22.56 14.97
C GLN A 344 21.07 22.36 15.14
N SER A 345 20.44 21.63 14.26
CA SER A 345 19.04 21.20 14.39
C SER A 345 18.90 20.27 15.59
N SER A 346 17.72 20.22 16.17
CA SER A 346 17.42 19.36 17.32
C SER A 346 16.21 18.47 17.05
N TRP A 347 16.24 17.26 17.59
CA TRP A 347 15.09 16.37 17.58
C TRP A 347 13.93 16.97 18.35
N THR A 348 12.72 16.67 17.93
CA THR A 348 11.48 16.95 18.67
C THR A 348 10.81 15.65 19.08
N VAL A 349 10.03 15.67 20.18
CA VAL A 349 9.20 14.51 20.56
C VAL A 349 7.77 14.76 20.16
N PHE A 350 7.22 13.85 19.36
CA PHE A 350 5.79 13.84 19.07
C PHE A 350 5.01 13.12 20.17
N GLN A 351 4.07 13.84 20.77
CA GLN A 351 3.16 13.25 21.75
C GLN A 351 1.95 12.67 21.02
N LEU A 352 1.87 11.34 21.01
CA LEU A 352 0.73 10.64 20.44
C LEU A 352 -0.54 10.99 21.21
N SER A 353 -1.56 11.46 20.49
CA SER A 353 -2.87 11.70 21.10
C SER A 353 -3.53 10.38 21.52
N SER A 354 -4.36 10.43 22.56
CA SER A 354 -5.15 9.28 22.99
C SER A 354 -6.05 8.74 21.85
N LYS A 355 -6.51 9.61 20.96
CA LYS A 355 -7.31 9.21 19.79
C LYS A 355 -6.52 8.29 18.86
N ILE A 356 -5.27 8.59 18.56
CA ILE A 356 -4.40 7.77 17.69
C ILE A 356 -4.14 6.41 18.36
N SER A 357 -3.71 6.43 19.60
CA SER A 357 -3.34 5.21 20.32
C SER A 357 -4.51 4.28 20.54
N THR A 358 -5.68 4.81 20.94
CA THR A 358 -6.90 4.01 21.09
C THR A 358 -7.30 3.37 19.75
N ARG A 359 -7.21 4.11 18.63
CA ARG A 359 -7.57 3.59 17.31
C ARG A 359 -6.66 2.43 16.90
N VAL A 360 -5.33 2.57 17.00
CA VAL A 360 -4.40 1.48 16.66
C VAL A 360 -4.56 0.30 17.60
N THR A 361 -4.71 0.54 18.90
CA THR A 361 -4.95 -0.51 19.89
C THR A 361 -6.25 -1.28 19.63
N SER A 362 -7.32 -0.60 19.24
CA SER A 362 -8.59 -1.26 18.89
C SER A 362 -8.44 -2.17 17.68
N VAL A 363 -7.71 -1.71 16.65
CA VAL A 363 -7.40 -2.53 15.47
C VAL A 363 -6.55 -3.74 15.84
N LEU A 364 -5.51 -3.54 16.65
CA LEU A 364 -4.59 -4.59 17.10
C LEU A 364 -5.32 -5.66 17.94
N LEU A 365 -6.26 -5.25 18.79
CA LEU A 365 -7.06 -6.14 19.61
C LEU A 365 -8.34 -6.65 18.93
N MET A 366 -8.55 -6.29 17.67
CA MET A 366 -9.76 -6.67 16.92
C MET A 366 -11.07 -6.21 17.57
N LYS A 367 -11.04 -5.12 18.32
CA LYS A 367 -12.21 -4.48 18.90
C LYS A 367 -12.78 -3.46 17.93
N ASP A 368 -14.06 -3.58 17.64
CA ASP A 368 -14.90 -2.69 16.81
C ASP A 368 -14.26 -1.96 15.63
N PHE A 369 -14.69 -2.36 14.44
CA PHE A 369 -14.25 -1.80 13.16
C PHE A 369 -15.29 -0.84 12.55
N THR A 370 -15.80 0.08 13.30
CA THR A 370 -16.44 1.26 12.70
C THR A 370 -15.32 2.22 12.32
N LEU A 371 -14.90 2.14 11.05
CA LEU A 371 -13.97 3.10 10.44
C LEU A 371 -14.72 4.40 10.04
N ASP A 372 -15.85 4.65 10.67
CA ASP A 372 -16.62 5.87 10.49
C ASP A 372 -16.05 6.95 11.40
N GLU A 373 -15.36 7.87 10.76
CA GLU A 373 -14.86 9.22 11.07
C GLU A 373 -13.42 9.46 10.70
#